data_b7d12d1d162676ebeb89acb215f824e4
#
_entry.id   b7d12d1d162676ebeb89acb215f824e4
#
_cell.length_a   1.000
_cell.length_b   1.000
_cell.length_c   1.000
_cell.angle_alpha   90.00
_cell.angle_beta   90.00
_cell.angle_gamma   90.00
#
_symmetry.space_group_name_H-M   'P 1'
#
loop_
_entity.id
_entity.type
_entity.pdbx_description
1 polymer ?
#
loop_
_entity_poly.entity_id
_entity_poly.type
_entity_poly.pdbx_seq_one_letter_code
_entity_poly.pdbx_strand_id
1 'polypeptide(L)'
;DEHIDSQGLAATLTILAIVVPLLVVIGYGLFQALAELDQFLARHSLTQYRAYFEPYISLAREGRLQRLGELLLSNPNQPLPGDIRQLAGRAFGGVTGVLGLVFTLVGYLVLMFIFLYYFLRDDQKLAGWFFSNVDDQRVKKFLNDVDNDLQTVFFGNLAIIAVTAIIAAVTYVALNFIAPGGNIVLIPVLLSLLIGIATLIPVVGMKIVYLPYALYLGGLALLGQAPLWHPVVYLLVTMVVVDFIPDFFIRSYLSSLSGIHVGLILLSYLLGTLVFGWYGLLLGPVILVFAVHYAHQIFPHFADRVTFN
;
A
#
# COMPACT_ATOMS: atom_id res chain seq x y z
N ASP A 1 29.77 29.13 14.66
CA ASP A 1 30.20 28.09 13.71
C ASP A 1 29.03 27.17 13.48
N GLU A 2 28.17 27.56 12.55
CA GLU A 2 27.07 26.75 12.05
C GLU A 2 27.67 25.68 11.12
N HIS A 3 28.09 24.55 11.66
CA HIS A 3 28.19 23.33 10.88
C HIS A 3 26.76 22.89 10.55
N ILE A 4 26.26 23.32 9.40
CA ILE A 4 25.06 22.73 8.79
C ILE A 4 25.33 21.23 8.74
N ASP A 5 24.61 20.47 9.53
CA ASP A 5 24.73 19.02 9.60
C ASP A 5 24.40 18.45 8.20
N SER A 6 25.44 18.12 7.44
CA SER A 6 25.32 17.64 6.04
C SER A 6 24.41 16.41 5.94
N GLN A 7 24.33 15.60 6.99
CA GLN A 7 23.45 14.43 7.08
C GLN A 7 22.00 14.85 7.29
N GLY A 8 21.73 15.84 8.16
CA GLY A 8 20.39 16.39 8.33
C GLY A 8 19.84 17.05 7.07
N LEU A 9 20.72 17.74 6.32
CA LEU A 9 20.37 18.35 5.06
C LEU A 9 20.08 17.30 3.98
N ALA A 10 20.89 16.25 3.90
CA ALA A 10 20.70 15.11 3.00
C ALA A 10 19.37 14.37 3.31
N ALA A 11 19.08 14.09 4.58
CA ALA A 11 17.83 13.46 5.01
C ALA A 11 16.61 14.31 4.62
N THR A 12 16.67 15.63 4.86
CA THR A 12 15.61 16.58 4.50
C THR A 12 15.39 16.60 2.99
N LEU A 13 16.48 16.69 2.20
CA LEU A 13 16.40 16.66 0.73
C LEU A 13 15.83 15.36 0.21
N THR A 14 16.20 14.22 0.78
CA THR A 14 15.67 12.90 0.42
C THR A 14 14.16 12.82 0.67
N ILE A 15 13.70 13.28 1.84
CA ILE A 15 12.27 13.31 2.17
C ILE A 15 11.53 14.23 1.18
N LEU A 16 12.03 15.44 0.93
CA LEU A 16 11.38 16.39 0.02
C LEU A 16 11.41 15.93 -1.44
N ALA A 17 12.49 15.31 -1.89
CA ALA A 17 12.66 14.94 -3.29
C ALA A 17 12.03 13.58 -3.65
N ILE A 18 11.91 12.67 -2.69
CA ILE A 18 11.42 11.31 -2.95
C ILE A 18 10.10 11.05 -2.24
N VAL A 19 10.03 11.24 -0.92
CA VAL A 19 8.87 10.82 -0.12
C VAL A 19 7.67 11.74 -0.37
N VAL A 20 7.88 13.04 -0.42
CA VAL A 20 6.78 13.99 -0.67
C VAL A 20 6.16 13.82 -2.06
N PRO A 21 6.92 13.78 -3.18
CA PRO A 21 6.35 13.49 -4.49
C PRO A 21 5.64 12.14 -4.56
N LEU A 22 6.21 11.10 -3.95
CA LEU A 22 5.57 9.79 -3.88
C LEU A 22 4.21 9.85 -3.18
N LEU A 23 4.13 10.53 -2.02
CA LEU A 23 2.87 10.73 -1.29
C LEU A 23 1.86 11.56 -2.09
N VAL A 24 2.31 12.57 -2.85
CA VAL A 24 1.45 13.36 -3.73
C VAL A 24 0.87 12.48 -4.85
N VAL A 25 1.69 11.63 -5.48
CA VAL A 25 1.23 10.70 -6.52
C VAL A 25 0.23 9.69 -5.96
N ILE A 26 0.55 9.09 -4.80
CA ILE A 26 -0.36 8.16 -4.11
C ILE A 26 -1.66 8.87 -3.72
N GLY A 27 -1.58 10.07 -3.14
CA GLY A 27 -2.74 10.86 -2.74
C GLY A 27 -3.62 11.23 -3.93
N TYR A 28 -3.03 11.65 -5.04
CA TYR A 28 -3.75 11.91 -6.28
C TYR A 28 -4.44 10.65 -6.83
N GLY A 29 -3.73 9.52 -6.85
CA GLY A 29 -4.28 8.24 -7.27
C GLY A 29 -5.46 7.79 -6.41
N LEU A 30 -5.35 7.93 -5.08
CA LEU A 30 -6.44 7.66 -4.14
C LEU A 30 -7.64 8.59 -4.36
N PHE A 31 -7.39 9.88 -4.57
CA PHE A 31 -8.45 10.85 -4.89
C PHE A 31 -9.20 10.46 -6.16
N GLN A 32 -8.47 10.10 -7.22
CA GLN A 32 -9.06 9.65 -8.48
C GLN A 32 -9.84 8.34 -8.31
N ALA A 33 -9.31 7.39 -7.53
CA ALA A 33 -9.98 6.15 -7.21
C ALA A 33 -11.29 6.36 -6.45
N LEU A 34 -11.33 7.30 -5.49
CA LEU A 34 -12.57 7.67 -4.78
C LEU A 34 -13.61 8.32 -5.72
N ALA A 35 -13.16 9.16 -6.65
CA ALA A 35 -14.03 9.76 -7.64
C ALA A 35 -14.65 8.71 -8.60
N GLU A 36 -13.85 7.72 -9.04
CA GLU A 36 -14.34 6.60 -9.83
C GLU A 36 -15.36 5.74 -9.05
N LEU A 37 -15.08 5.47 -7.77
CA LEU A 37 -15.97 4.71 -6.88
C LEU A 37 -17.32 5.44 -6.74
N ASP A 38 -17.31 6.76 -6.54
CA ASP A 38 -18.54 7.55 -6.45
C ASP A 38 -19.38 7.47 -7.73
N GLN A 39 -18.74 7.62 -8.89
CA GLN A 39 -19.42 7.48 -10.18
C GLN A 39 -19.99 6.08 -10.40
N PHE A 40 -19.26 5.04 -10.00
CA PHE A 40 -19.68 3.65 -10.07
C PHE A 40 -20.92 3.40 -9.20
N LEU A 41 -20.90 3.83 -7.94
CA LEU A 41 -22.02 3.70 -7.00
C LEU A 41 -23.26 4.48 -7.48
N ALA A 42 -23.06 5.65 -8.07
CA ALA A 42 -24.15 6.46 -8.62
C ALA A 42 -24.85 5.79 -9.81
N ARG A 43 -24.10 5.08 -10.68
CA ARG A 43 -24.64 4.40 -11.87
C ARG A 43 -25.40 3.11 -11.55
N HIS A 44 -25.09 2.42 -10.45
CA HIS A 44 -25.58 1.07 -10.16
C HIS A 44 -26.65 1.01 -9.08
N SER A 45 -27.34 2.12 -8.76
CA SER A 45 -28.42 2.18 -7.74
C SER A 45 -28.10 1.49 -6.40
N LEU A 46 -26.83 1.32 -6.08
CA LEU A 46 -26.36 0.80 -4.80
C LEU A 46 -26.45 1.88 -3.70
N THR A 47 -27.55 2.64 -3.73
CA THR A 47 -27.83 3.76 -2.81
C THR A 47 -27.77 3.37 -1.34
N GLN A 48 -28.08 2.11 -1.03
CA GLN A 48 -27.94 1.61 0.34
C GLN A 48 -26.48 1.54 0.83
N TYR A 49 -25.51 1.34 -0.07
CA TYR A 49 -24.08 1.33 0.26
C TYR A 49 -23.46 2.72 0.19
N ARG A 50 -24.07 3.64 -0.57
CA ARG A 50 -23.64 5.03 -0.67
C ARG A 50 -23.61 5.71 0.71
N ALA A 51 -24.55 5.39 1.58
CA ALA A 51 -24.62 5.91 2.94
C ALA A 51 -23.36 5.61 3.77
N TYR A 52 -22.64 4.53 3.49
CA TYR A 52 -21.39 4.21 4.16
C TYR A 52 -20.20 5.05 3.63
N PHE A 53 -20.23 5.46 2.37
CA PHE A 53 -19.14 6.20 1.71
C PHE A 53 -19.43 7.71 1.59
N GLU A 54 -20.68 8.14 1.71
CA GLU A 54 -21.11 9.56 1.62
C GLU A 54 -20.29 10.50 2.53
N PRO A 55 -19.98 10.14 3.79
CA PRO A 55 -19.15 10.99 4.67
C PRO A 55 -17.76 11.25 4.11
N TYR A 56 -17.18 10.28 3.41
CA TYR A 56 -15.83 10.40 2.84
C TYR A 56 -15.82 11.15 1.51
N ILE A 57 -16.87 10.95 0.71
CA ILE A 57 -17.03 11.55 -0.62
C ILE A 57 -17.40 13.04 -0.50
N SER A 58 -18.29 13.40 0.42
CA SER A 58 -18.72 14.79 0.65
C SER A 58 -17.56 15.64 1.16
N LEU A 59 -16.72 15.10 2.03
CA LEU A 59 -15.49 15.77 2.52
C LEU A 59 -14.50 16.06 1.39
N ALA A 60 -14.38 15.15 0.42
CA ALA A 60 -13.50 15.35 -0.73
C ALA A 60 -14.05 16.37 -1.75
N ARG A 61 -15.38 16.42 -1.94
CA ARG A 61 -16.02 17.30 -2.95
C ARG A 61 -16.19 18.76 -2.55
N GLU A 62 -16.43 19.04 -1.29
CA GLU A 62 -17.05 20.33 -0.95
C GLU A 62 -16.09 21.38 -0.40
N GLY A 63 -14.84 21.07 -0.10
CA GLY A 63 -13.90 22.06 0.49
C GLY A 63 -14.46 22.78 1.75
N ARG A 64 -15.56 22.24 2.33
CA ARG A 64 -16.38 22.89 3.37
C ARG A 64 -15.76 22.83 4.77
N LEU A 65 -14.56 22.29 4.93
CA LEU A 65 -13.87 22.29 6.23
C LEU A 65 -13.73 23.72 6.80
N GLN A 66 -13.57 24.73 5.94
CA GLN A 66 -13.54 26.14 6.38
C GLN A 66 -14.91 26.65 6.84
N ARG A 67 -16.00 26.31 6.15
CA ARG A 67 -17.37 26.75 6.54
C ARG A 67 -17.89 26.05 7.81
N LEU A 68 -17.49 24.81 8.06
CA LEU A 68 -17.81 24.13 9.32
C LEU A 68 -17.08 24.77 10.50
N GLY A 69 -15.84 25.20 10.31
CA GLY A 69 -15.09 25.96 11.32
C GLY A 69 -15.78 27.29 11.66
N GLU A 70 -16.24 28.05 10.64
CA GLU A 70 -16.94 29.32 10.83
C GLU A 70 -18.29 29.17 11.52
N LEU A 71 -19.06 28.15 11.21
CA LEU A 71 -20.37 27.86 11.84
C LEU A 71 -20.22 27.43 13.32
N LEU A 72 -19.16 26.69 13.64
CA LEU A 72 -18.88 26.25 15.01
C LEU A 72 -18.34 27.39 15.92
N LEU A 73 -17.65 28.36 15.32
CA LEU A 73 -17.05 29.50 16.04
C LEU A 73 -18.01 30.68 16.19
N SER A 74 -19.06 30.78 15.35
CA SER A 74 -19.89 31.99 15.31
C SER A 74 -21.04 32.05 16.30
N ASN A 75 -21.59 30.92 16.84
CA ASN A 75 -22.69 30.98 17.80
C ASN A 75 -22.79 29.74 18.72
N PRO A 76 -22.08 29.71 19.85
CA PRO A 76 -22.12 28.54 20.76
C PRO A 76 -23.39 28.40 21.61
N ASN A 77 -24.29 29.41 21.65
CA ASN A 77 -25.36 29.49 22.66
C ASN A 77 -26.82 29.52 22.15
N GLN A 78 -27.08 29.25 20.84
CA GLN A 78 -28.48 29.15 20.37
C GLN A 78 -29.04 27.74 20.55
N PRO A 79 -30.23 27.55 21.15
CA PRO A 79 -30.90 26.26 21.24
C PRO A 79 -31.40 25.82 19.88
N LEU A 80 -30.84 24.77 19.32
CA LEU A 80 -31.24 24.18 18.06
C LEU A 80 -32.56 23.37 18.21
N PRO A 81 -33.51 23.44 17.26
CA PRO A 81 -34.72 22.62 17.24
C PRO A 81 -34.38 21.12 17.30
N GLY A 82 -35.28 20.32 17.93
CA GLY A 82 -35.02 18.90 18.25
C GLY A 82 -34.61 18.02 17.06
N ASP A 83 -35.16 18.28 15.88
CA ASP A 83 -34.81 17.55 14.65
C ASP A 83 -33.41 17.89 14.15
N ILE A 84 -33.00 19.15 14.33
CA ILE A 84 -31.64 19.60 14.00
C ILE A 84 -30.63 19.03 15.02
N ARG A 85 -31.03 18.82 16.28
CA ARG A 85 -30.20 18.20 17.31
C ARG A 85 -29.90 16.72 17.01
N GLN A 86 -30.89 15.98 16.46
CA GLN A 86 -30.67 14.60 16.04
C GLN A 86 -29.84 14.50 14.75
N LEU A 87 -30.09 15.40 13.79
CA LEU A 87 -29.28 15.55 12.59
C LEU A 87 -27.87 16.04 12.91
N ALA A 88 -27.73 17.01 13.79
CA ALA A 88 -26.46 17.48 14.30
C ALA A 88 -25.74 16.35 15.06
N GLY A 89 -26.41 15.61 15.95
CA GLY A 89 -25.82 14.47 16.66
C GLY A 89 -25.30 13.37 15.70
N ARG A 90 -26.00 13.09 14.62
CA ARG A 90 -25.54 12.16 13.57
C ARG A 90 -24.43 12.77 12.71
N ALA A 91 -24.52 14.04 12.34
CA ALA A 91 -23.51 14.76 11.60
C ALA A 91 -22.26 15.02 12.45
N PHE A 92 -22.45 15.43 13.73
CA PHE A 92 -21.32 15.62 14.67
C PHE A 92 -20.64 14.31 15.05
N GLY A 93 -21.38 13.21 15.21
CA GLY A 93 -20.80 11.88 15.39
C GLY A 93 -19.96 11.46 14.18
N GLY A 94 -20.45 11.76 12.97
CA GLY A 94 -19.70 11.56 11.74
C GLY A 94 -18.50 12.50 11.61
N VAL A 95 -18.69 13.80 11.86
CA VAL A 95 -17.62 14.83 11.72
C VAL A 95 -16.55 14.65 12.78
N THR A 96 -16.89 14.40 14.04
CA THR A 96 -15.90 14.13 15.09
C THR A 96 -15.16 12.81 14.84
N GLY A 97 -15.85 11.79 14.29
CA GLY A 97 -15.21 10.55 13.87
C GLY A 97 -14.21 10.78 12.75
N VAL A 98 -14.60 11.56 11.71
CA VAL A 98 -13.73 11.89 10.59
C VAL A 98 -12.59 12.82 11.00
N LEU A 99 -12.84 13.86 11.79
CA LEU A 99 -11.80 14.72 12.34
C LEU A 99 -10.83 13.92 13.23
N GLY A 100 -11.35 13.01 14.06
CA GLY A 100 -10.53 12.11 14.85
C GLY A 100 -9.66 11.21 13.97
N LEU A 101 -10.22 10.67 12.89
CA LEU A 101 -9.50 9.83 11.94
C LEU A 101 -8.43 10.64 11.19
N VAL A 102 -8.77 11.83 10.69
CA VAL A 102 -7.80 12.74 10.03
C VAL A 102 -6.70 13.15 11.00
N PHE A 103 -7.05 13.54 12.24
CA PHE A 103 -6.06 13.90 13.25
C PHE A 103 -5.13 12.73 13.59
N THR A 104 -5.70 11.52 13.69
CA THR A 104 -4.93 10.29 13.93
C THR A 104 -4.00 9.98 12.74
N LEU A 105 -4.50 10.08 11.51
CA LEU A 105 -3.68 9.88 10.31
C LEU A 105 -2.56 10.91 10.20
N VAL A 106 -2.86 12.19 10.44
CA VAL A 106 -1.85 13.26 10.47
C VAL A 106 -0.83 12.99 11.57
N GLY A 107 -1.28 12.57 12.76
CA GLY A 107 -0.38 12.17 13.85
C GLY A 107 0.55 11.03 13.46
N TYR A 108 0.03 9.98 12.83
CA TYR A 108 0.86 8.88 12.32
C TYR A 108 1.83 9.31 11.23
N LEU A 109 1.40 10.18 10.30
CA LEU A 109 2.29 10.74 9.27
C LEU A 109 3.40 11.58 9.90
N VAL A 110 3.09 12.44 10.86
CA VAL A 110 4.09 13.24 11.57
C VAL A 110 5.10 12.34 12.29
N LEU A 111 4.62 11.33 13.03
CA LEU A 111 5.50 10.36 13.67
C LEU A 111 6.36 9.60 12.65
N MET A 112 5.75 9.15 11.55
CA MET A 112 6.48 8.48 10.47
C MET A 112 7.58 9.38 9.90
N PHE A 113 7.30 10.67 9.63
CA PHE A 113 8.28 11.61 9.12
C PHE A 113 9.40 11.88 10.13
N ILE A 114 9.07 11.99 11.43
CA ILE A 114 10.06 12.16 12.49
C ILE A 114 10.99 10.94 12.54
N PHE A 115 10.44 9.72 12.60
CA PHE A 115 11.26 8.51 12.58
C PHE A 115 12.10 8.41 11.31
N LEU A 116 11.51 8.62 10.13
CA LEU A 116 12.21 8.55 8.87
C LEU A 116 13.37 9.56 8.81
N TYR A 117 13.13 10.79 9.28
CA TYR A 117 14.15 11.82 9.34
C TYR A 117 15.33 11.40 10.24
N TYR A 118 15.05 10.94 11.47
CA TYR A 118 16.10 10.54 12.38
C TYR A 118 16.84 9.29 11.92
N PHE A 119 16.14 8.31 11.36
CA PHE A 119 16.79 7.13 10.79
C PHE A 119 17.70 7.48 9.60
N LEU A 120 17.27 8.35 8.69
CA LEU A 120 18.07 8.77 7.55
C LEU A 120 19.24 9.68 7.97
N ARG A 121 19.08 10.47 9.03
CA ARG A 121 20.13 11.38 9.51
C ARG A 121 21.20 10.63 10.30
N ASP A 122 20.80 9.72 11.18
CA ASP A 122 21.66 9.09 12.16
C ASP A 122 22.03 7.64 11.80
N ASP A 123 21.71 7.17 10.58
CA ASP A 123 21.98 5.81 10.08
C ASP A 123 23.45 5.39 10.29
N GLN A 124 24.38 6.23 9.85
CA GLN A 124 25.82 5.97 9.96
C GLN A 124 26.30 6.00 11.41
N LYS A 125 25.72 6.86 12.27
CA LYS A 125 26.08 6.92 13.71
C LYS A 125 25.58 5.66 14.42
N LEU A 126 24.34 5.24 14.12
CA LEU A 126 23.75 4.02 14.69
C LEU A 126 24.54 2.78 14.26
N ALA A 127 24.81 2.66 12.95
CA ALA A 127 25.61 1.58 12.41
C ALA A 127 27.03 1.59 13.02
N GLY A 128 27.70 2.76 13.05
CA GLY A 128 29.03 2.91 13.64
C GLY A 128 29.08 2.57 15.12
N TRP A 129 28.11 3.03 15.92
CA TRP A 129 27.98 2.67 17.33
C TRP A 129 27.78 1.16 17.52
N PHE A 130 26.90 0.56 16.73
CA PHE A 130 26.62 -0.86 16.82
C PHE A 130 27.85 -1.68 16.45
N PHE A 131 28.47 -1.42 15.29
CA PHE A 131 29.61 -2.16 14.80
C PHE A 131 30.89 -1.93 15.62
N SER A 132 31.03 -0.80 16.33
CA SER A 132 32.14 -0.57 17.26
C SER A 132 32.05 -1.43 18.52
N ASN A 133 30.83 -1.84 18.91
CA ASN A 133 30.61 -2.69 20.09
C ASN A 133 30.54 -4.20 19.75
N VAL A 134 30.69 -4.56 18.48
CA VAL A 134 30.67 -5.95 18.00
C VAL A 134 32.02 -6.30 17.44
N ASP A 135 32.83 -7.11 18.16
CA ASP A 135 34.18 -7.50 17.72
C ASP A 135 34.18 -8.70 16.77
N ASP A 136 33.10 -9.53 16.77
CA ASP A 136 33.05 -10.72 15.93
C ASP A 136 32.72 -10.36 14.46
N GLN A 137 33.72 -10.61 13.59
CA GLN A 137 33.60 -10.38 12.15
C GLN A 137 32.45 -11.18 11.49
N ARG A 138 32.06 -12.31 12.07
CA ARG A 138 30.94 -13.14 11.56
C ARG A 138 29.59 -12.46 11.81
N VAL A 139 29.43 -11.87 13.00
CA VAL A 139 28.24 -11.09 13.33
C VAL A 139 28.12 -9.88 12.41
N LYS A 140 29.24 -9.21 12.12
CA LYS A 140 29.26 -8.09 11.16
C LYS A 140 28.85 -8.54 9.77
N LYS A 141 29.41 -9.66 9.30
CA LYS A 141 29.05 -10.23 8.00
C LYS A 141 27.57 -10.64 7.96
N PHE A 142 27.11 -11.35 8.98
CA PHE A 142 25.70 -11.77 9.11
C PHE A 142 24.73 -10.59 8.98
N LEU A 143 25.01 -9.50 9.71
CA LEU A 143 24.13 -8.32 9.69
C LEU A 143 24.15 -7.60 8.34
N ASN A 144 25.32 -7.48 7.70
CA ASN A 144 25.43 -6.90 6.38
C ASN A 144 24.69 -7.75 5.33
N ASP A 145 24.81 -9.07 5.39
CA ASP A 145 24.11 -9.95 4.45
C ASP A 145 22.58 -9.89 4.66
N VAL A 146 22.14 -9.85 5.93
CA VAL A 146 20.71 -9.64 6.27
C VAL A 146 20.21 -8.29 5.76
N ASP A 147 20.96 -7.21 5.96
CA ASP A 147 20.57 -5.86 5.50
C ASP A 147 20.42 -5.81 3.98
N ASN A 148 21.38 -6.34 3.24
CA ASN A 148 21.36 -6.40 1.78
C ASN A 148 20.15 -7.19 1.25
N ASP A 149 19.88 -8.35 1.85
CA ASP A 149 18.74 -9.18 1.42
C ASP A 149 17.39 -8.54 1.79
N LEU A 150 17.28 -7.91 2.96
CA LEU A 150 16.09 -7.15 3.34
C LEU A 150 15.85 -5.98 2.38
N GLN A 151 16.90 -5.22 2.06
CA GLN A 151 16.81 -4.13 1.09
C GLN A 151 16.30 -4.64 -0.26
N THR A 152 16.86 -5.75 -0.75
CA THR A 152 16.47 -6.37 -2.02
C THR A 152 15.01 -6.82 -2.00
N VAL A 153 14.58 -7.49 -0.93
CA VAL A 153 13.20 -7.99 -0.80
C VAL A 153 12.19 -6.84 -0.72
N PHE A 154 12.44 -5.84 0.12
CA PHE A 154 11.51 -4.72 0.28
C PHE A 154 11.47 -3.80 -0.94
N PHE A 155 12.63 -3.44 -1.50
CA PHE A 155 12.68 -2.64 -2.72
C PHE A 155 12.03 -3.38 -3.88
N GLY A 156 12.30 -4.68 -4.03
CA GLY A 156 11.68 -5.53 -5.04
C GLY A 156 10.16 -5.55 -4.92
N ASN A 157 9.63 -5.67 -3.70
CA ASN A 157 8.18 -5.62 -3.48
C ASN A 157 7.56 -4.26 -3.82
N LEU A 158 8.18 -3.17 -3.39
CA LEU A 158 7.69 -1.83 -3.73
C LEU A 158 7.73 -1.59 -5.25
N ALA A 159 8.80 -2.02 -5.90
CA ALA A 159 8.93 -1.92 -7.35
C ALA A 159 7.84 -2.72 -8.08
N ILE A 160 7.56 -3.95 -7.65
CA ILE A 160 6.52 -4.79 -8.26
C ILE A 160 5.12 -4.17 -8.07
N ILE A 161 4.79 -3.65 -6.89
CA ILE A 161 3.54 -2.94 -6.61
C ILE A 161 3.36 -1.78 -7.58
N ALA A 162 4.36 -0.90 -7.66
CA ALA A 162 4.31 0.29 -8.51
C ALA A 162 4.20 -0.07 -9.99
N VAL A 163 5.06 -0.97 -10.47
CA VAL A 163 5.07 -1.38 -11.89
C VAL A 163 3.78 -2.09 -12.26
N THR A 164 3.27 -3.00 -11.42
CA THR A 164 2.00 -3.69 -11.69
C THR A 164 0.82 -2.71 -11.71
N ALA A 165 0.76 -1.75 -10.78
CA ALA A 165 -0.27 -0.71 -10.78
C ALA A 165 -0.23 0.13 -12.06
N ILE A 166 0.96 0.52 -12.52
CA ILE A 166 1.14 1.28 -13.78
C ILE A 166 0.73 0.43 -14.98
N ILE A 167 1.19 -0.82 -15.07
CA ILE A 167 0.82 -1.73 -16.17
C ILE A 167 -0.70 -1.92 -16.19
N ALA A 168 -1.34 -2.16 -15.04
CA ALA A 168 -2.79 -2.30 -14.94
C ALA A 168 -3.51 -1.02 -15.36
N ALA A 169 -3.07 0.15 -14.91
CA ALA A 169 -3.68 1.43 -15.26
C ALA A 169 -3.62 1.69 -16.76
N VAL A 170 -2.44 1.55 -17.36
CA VAL A 170 -2.24 1.71 -18.81
C VAL A 170 -3.09 0.70 -19.58
N THR A 171 -3.08 -0.56 -19.15
CA THR A 171 -3.84 -1.63 -19.80
C THR A 171 -5.35 -1.37 -19.78
N TYR A 172 -5.89 -0.97 -18.62
CA TYR A 172 -7.35 -0.74 -18.48
C TYR A 172 -7.81 0.53 -19.19
N VAL A 173 -7.01 1.58 -19.18
CA VAL A 173 -7.30 2.79 -19.96
C VAL A 173 -7.23 2.47 -21.46
N ALA A 174 -6.21 1.77 -21.92
CA ALA A 174 -6.08 1.36 -23.32
C ALA A 174 -7.24 0.44 -23.74
N LEU A 175 -7.62 -0.52 -22.88
CA LEU A 175 -8.75 -1.43 -23.15
C LEU A 175 -10.05 -0.65 -23.32
N ASN A 176 -10.31 0.35 -22.49
CA ASN A 176 -11.48 1.22 -22.63
C ASN A 176 -11.44 2.09 -23.89
N PHE A 177 -10.25 2.53 -24.30
CA PHE A 177 -10.11 3.36 -25.51
C PHE A 177 -10.32 2.57 -26.80
N ILE A 178 -9.90 1.29 -26.82
CA ILE A 178 -9.99 0.41 -28.00
C ILE A 178 -11.36 -0.28 -28.09
N ALA A 179 -12.10 -0.40 -26.98
CA ALA A 179 -13.33 -1.16 -26.92
C ALA A 179 -14.46 -0.52 -27.78
N PRO A 180 -15.03 -1.24 -28.75
CA PRO A 180 -16.20 -0.76 -29.48
C PRO A 180 -17.41 -0.62 -28.53
N GLY A 181 -17.95 0.57 -28.43
CA GLY A 181 -19.21 0.80 -27.70
C GLY A 181 -19.09 1.14 -26.23
N GLY A 182 -17.89 1.43 -25.70
CA GLY A 182 -17.76 2.00 -24.37
C GLY A 182 -16.79 1.30 -23.42
N ASN A 183 -16.77 1.77 -22.19
CA ASN A 183 -15.81 1.34 -21.17
C ASN A 183 -16.06 -0.09 -20.70
N ILE A 184 -15.11 -0.99 -20.91
CA ILE A 184 -15.10 -2.34 -20.30
C ILE A 184 -14.79 -2.22 -18.81
N VAL A 185 -13.78 -1.41 -18.46
CA VAL A 185 -13.37 -1.20 -17.06
C VAL A 185 -13.95 0.14 -16.60
N LEU A 186 -14.93 0.08 -15.68
CA LEU A 186 -15.64 1.26 -15.19
C LEU A 186 -14.84 2.10 -14.21
N ILE A 187 -13.90 1.46 -13.52
CA ILE A 187 -13.08 2.06 -12.45
C ILE A 187 -11.59 1.73 -12.66
N PRO A 188 -10.98 2.17 -13.79
CA PRO A 188 -9.65 1.72 -14.19
C PRO A 188 -8.56 2.09 -13.18
N VAL A 189 -8.57 3.30 -12.62
CA VAL A 189 -7.55 3.75 -11.67
C VAL A 189 -7.71 3.06 -10.33
N LEU A 190 -8.94 2.97 -9.80
CA LEU A 190 -9.19 2.26 -8.55
C LEU A 190 -8.78 0.79 -8.67
N LEU A 191 -9.18 0.13 -9.76
CA LEU A 191 -8.90 -1.30 -9.96
C LEU A 191 -7.39 -1.55 -10.10
N SER A 192 -6.66 -0.68 -10.81
CA SER A 192 -5.21 -0.80 -10.97
C SER A 192 -4.45 -0.57 -9.66
N LEU A 193 -4.88 0.38 -8.82
CA LEU A 193 -4.30 0.58 -7.49
C LEU A 193 -4.56 -0.61 -6.58
N LEU A 194 -5.79 -1.14 -6.57
CA LEU A 194 -6.12 -2.33 -5.78
C LEU A 194 -5.31 -3.54 -6.23
N ILE A 195 -5.14 -3.75 -7.53
CA ILE A 195 -4.31 -4.83 -8.08
C ILE A 195 -2.84 -4.64 -7.69
N GLY A 196 -2.30 -3.43 -7.82
CA GLY A 196 -0.94 -3.12 -7.41
C GLY A 196 -0.72 -3.44 -5.93
N ILE A 197 -1.58 -2.96 -5.04
CA ILE A 197 -1.48 -3.25 -3.60
C ILE A 197 -1.64 -4.75 -3.32
N ALA A 198 -2.55 -5.42 -4.03
CA ALA A 198 -2.79 -6.84 -3.87
C ALA A 198 -1.57 -7.71 -4.25
N THR A 199 -0.63 -7.21 -5.07
CA THR A 199 0.63 -7.92 -5.37
C THR A 199 1.54 -8.13 -4.16
N LEU A 200 1.26 -7.46 -3.03
CA LEU A 200 1.89 -7.77 -1.74
C LEU A 200 1.69 -9.24 -1.34
N ILE A 201 0.56 -9.82 -1.72
CA ILE A 201 0.33 -11.27 -1.57
C ILE A 201 0.70 -11.93 -2.90
N PRO A 202 1.89 -12.54 -3.01
CA PRO A 202 2.35 -13.08 -4.28
C PRO A 202 1.42 -14.16 -4.82
N VAL A 203 1.30 -14.25 -6.14
CA VAL A 203 0.52 -15.26 -6.90
C VAL A 203 -1.00 -15.15 -6.73
N VAL A 204 -1.50 -14.90 -5.51
CA VAL A 204 -2.94 -14.95 -5.19
C VAL A 204 -3.56 -13.56 -5.14
N GLY A 205 -2.82 -12.56 -4.69
CA GLY A 205 -3.36 -11.24 -4.36
C GLY A 205 -4.10 -10.56 -5.52
N MET A 206 -3.50 -10.49 -6.70
CA MET A 206 -4.14 -9.90 -7.88
C MET A 206 -5.44 -10.60 -8.24
N LYS A 207 -5.49 -11.93 -8.08
CA LYS A 207 -6.67 -12.76 -8.39
C LYS A 207 -7.86 -12.44 -7.50
N ILE A 208 -7.61 -12.09 -6.23
CA ILE A 208 -8.64 -11.67 -5.28
C ILE A 208 -9.33 -10.37 -5.75
N VAL A 209 -8.64 -9.54 -6.54
CA VAL A 209 -9.18 -8.27 -7.04
C VAL A 209 -9.82 -8.44 -8.41
N TYR A 210 -9.10 -9.00 -9.40
CA TYR A 210 -9.59 -9.01 -10.76
C TYR A 210 -10.65 -10.07 -11.03
N LEU A 211 -10.66 -11.22 -10.32
CA LEU A 211 -11.69 -12.25 -10.51
C LEU A 211 -13.09 -11.79 -10.08
N PRO A 212 -13.30 -11.18 -8.89
CA PRO A 212 -14.59 -10.61 -8.54
C PRO A 212 -15.08 -9.56 -9.54
N TYR A 213 -14.17 -8.74 -10.07
CA TYR A 213 -14.55 -7.76 -11.09
C TYR A 213 -14.92 -8.45 -12.42
N ALA A 214 -14.24 -9.50 -12.83
CA ALA A 214 -14.60 -10.31 -13.99
C ALA A 214 -15.99 -10.97 -13.82
N LEU A 215 -16.28 -11.50 -12.63
CA LEU A 215 -17.59 -12.07 -12.28
C LEU A 215 -18.69 -10.99 -12.32
N TYR A 216 -18.41 -9.79 -11.83
CA TYR A 216 -19.32 -8.65 -11.92
C TYR A 216 -19.64 -8.31 -13.40
N LEU A 217 -18.62 -8.20 -14.26
CA LEU A 217 -18.83 -7.98 -15.70
C LEU A 217 -19.61 -9.13 -16.36
N GLY A 218 -19.35 -10.37 -15.94
CA GLY A 218 -20.11 -11.54 -16.38
C GLY A 218 -21.58 -11.45 -16.00
N GLY A 219 -21.88 -11.03 -14.78
CA GLY A 219 -23.24 -10.79 -14.31
C GLY A 219 -23.95 -9.73 -15.15
N LEU A 220 -23.32 -8.60 -15.44
CA LEU A 220 -23.87 -7.55 -16.32
C LEU A 220 -24.14 -8.08 -17.73
N ALA A 221 -23.24 -8.89 -18.27
CA ALA A 221 -23.40 -9.47 -19.60
C ALA A 221 -24.56 -10.47 -19.67
N LEU A 222 -24.75 -11.33 -18.65
CA LEU A 222 -25.87 -12.26 -18.55
C LEU A 222 -27.22 -11.54 -18.39
N LEU A 223 -27.25 -10.38 -17.75
CA LEU A 223 -28.44 -9.54 -17.61
C LEU A 223 -28.72 -8.69 -18.87
N GLY A 224 -27.91 -8.82 -19.93
CA GLY A 224 -28.04 -8.05 -21.16
C GLY A 224 -27.64 -6.56 -21.03
N GLN A 225 -26.99 -6.18 -19.95
CA GLN A 225 -26.54 -4.81 -19.68
C GLN A 225 -25.14 -4.51 -20.26
N ALA A 226 -24.42 -5.54 -20.67
CA ALA A 226 -23.11 -5.44 -21.32
C ALA A 226 -22.96 -6.54 -22.38
N PRO A 227 -22.12 -6.33 -23.41
CA PRO A 227 -21.79 -7.37 -24.36
C PRO A 227 -21.10 -8.57 -23.72
N LEU A 228 -21.42 -9.80 -24.16
CA LEU A 228 -20.83 -11.04 -23.62
C LEU A 228 -19.31 -11.14 -23.79
N TRP A 229 -18.73 -10.41 -24.72
CA TRP A 229 -17.28 -10.40 -24.93
C TRP A 229 -16.52 -9.54 -23.90
N HIS A 230 -17.17 -8.57 -23.20
CA HIS A 230 -16.51 -7.71 -22.21
C HIS A 230 -15.81 -8.50 -21.10
N PRO A 231 -16.47 -9.40 -20.36
CA PRO A 231 -15.82 -10.16 -19.31
C PRO A 231 -14.72 -11.08 -19.83
N VAL A 232 -14.86 -11.63 -21.05
CA VAL A 232 -13.87 -12.52 -21.66
C VAL A 232 -12.60 -11.74 -22.00
N VAL A 233 -12.73 -10.62 -22.71
CA VAL A 233 -11.59 -9.78 -23.09
C VAL A 233 -10.91 -9.18 -21.86
N TYR A 234 -11.70 -8.67 -20.90
CA TYR A 234 -11.16 -8.19 -19.64
C TYR A 234 -10.31 -9.25 -18.93
N LEU A 235 -10.86 -10.47 -18.77
CA LEU A 235 -10.18 -11.55 -18.08
C LEU A 235 -8.90 -11.98 -18.81
N LEU A 236 -8.96 -12.18 -20.13
CA LEU A 236 -7.79 -12.59 -20.93
C LEU A 236 -6.69 -11.52 -20.88
N VAL A 237 -7.03 -10.25 -21.10
CA VAL A 237 -6.05 -9.16 -21.08
C VAL A 237 -5.46 -9.01 -19.68
N THR A 238 -6.28 -9.07 -18.63
CA THR A 238 -5.78 -8.98 -17.26
C THR A 238 -4.86 -10.15 -16.90
N MET A 239 -5.25 -11.38 -17.22
CA MET A 239 -4.42 -12.56 -16.95
C MET A 239 -3.08 -12.52 -17.66
N VAL A 240 -3.06 -12.08 -18.93
CA VAL A 240 -1.83 -12.10 -19.72
C VAL A 240 -0.95 -10.89 -19.43
N VAL A 241 -1.52 -9.68 -19.42
CA VAL A 241 -0.73 -8.44 -19.34
C VAL A 241 -0.49 -8.00 -17.90
N VAL A 242 -1.50 -8.08 -17.06
CA VAL A 242 -1.45 -7.53 -15.70
C VAL A 242 -0.97 -8.55 -14.67
N ASP A 243 -1.34 -9.83 -14.83
CA ASP A 243 -0.97 -10.89 -13.89
C ASP A 243 0.32 -11.60 -14.35
N PHE A 244 0.34 -12.18 -15.56
CA PHE A 244 1.45 -13.01 -16.01
C PHE A 244 2.75 -12.23 -16.24
N ILE A 245 2.70 -11.05 -16.90
CA ILE A 245 3.92 -10.29 -17.21
C ILE A 245 4.67 -9.84 -15.95
N PRO A 246 4.05 -9.17 -14.96
CA PRO A 246 4.76 -8.77 -13.74
C PRO A 246 5.24 -9.97 -12.92
N ASP A 247 4.40 -10.99 -12.74
CA ASP A 247 4.78 -12.14 -11.91
C ASP A 247 5.87 -13.00 -12.56
N PHE A 248 5.84 -13.19 -13.88
CA PHE A 248 6.81 -14.05 -14.54
C PHE A 248 8.14 -13.34 -14.80
N PHE A 249 8.12 -12.10 -15.32
CA PHE A 249 9.34 -11.41 -15.70
C PHE A 249 9.93 -10.59 -14.55
N ILE A 250 9.12 -9.73 -13.92
CA ILE A 250 9.64 -8.75 -12.96
C ILE A 250 9.95 -9.44 -11.65
N ARG A 251 9.04 -10.25 -11.13
CA ARG A 251 9.26 -10.99 -9.89
C ARG A 251 10.43 -11.97 -10.01
N SER A 252 10.53 -12.71 -11.14
CA SER A 252 11.64 -13.63 -11.38
C SER A 252 12.98 -12.90 -11.43
N TYR A 253 13.03 -11.75 -12.09
CA TYR A 253 14.23 -10.91 -12.14
C TYR A 253 14.63 -10.42 -10.74
N LEU A 254 13.70 -9.84 -10.00
CA LEU A 254 13.96 -9.33 -8.65
C LEU A 254 14.37 -10.44 -7.69
N SER A 255 13.76 -11.61 -7.81
CA SER A 255 14.13 -12.78 -6.99
C SER A 255 15.51 -13.33 -7.32
N SER A 256 16.00 -13.16 -8.54
CA SER A 256 17.37 -13.56 -8.89
C SER A 256 18.44 -12.69 -8.24
N LEU A 257 18.07 -11.49 -7.76
CA LEU A 257 18.95 -10.58 -7.04
C LEU A 257 19.05 -10.91 -5.54
N SER A 258 18.05 -11.59 -4.98
CA SER A 258 18.10 -12.08 -3.60
C SER A 258 18.69 -13.49 -3.58
N GLY A 259 19.63 -13.76 -2.66
CA GLY A 259 20.20 -15.11 -2.46
C GLY A 259 19.19 -16.14 -1.90
N ILE A 260 17.92 -15.74 -1.68
CA ILE A 260 16.89 -16.55 -1.03
C ILE A 260 15.93 -17.12 -2.07
N HIS A 261 15.64 -18.42 -1.94
CA HIS A 261 14.72 -19.11 -2.84
C HIS A 261 13.30 -18.49 -2.79
N VAL A 262 12.72 -18.17 -3.95
CA VAL A 262 11.39 -17.52 -4.08
C VAL A 262 10.30 -18.24 -3.30
N GLY A 263 10.33 -19.58 -3.27
CA GLY A 263 9.36 -20.39 -2.53
C GLY A 263 9.40 -20.14 -1.02
N LEU A 264 10.59 -19.88 -0.43
CA LEU A 264 10.72 -19.53 0.98
C LEU A 264 10.14 -18.13 1.25
N ILE A 265 10.38 -17.19 0.34
CA ILE A 265 9.80 -15.84 0.45
C ILE A 265 8.27 -15.93 0.40
N LEU A 266 7.70 -16.69 -0.55
CA LEU A 266 6.26 -16.94 -0.62
C LEU A 266 5.71 -17.55 0.68
N LEU A 267 6.39 -18.57 1.18
CA LEU A 267 6.00 -19.24 2.43
C LEU A 267 6.03 -18.28 3.61
N SER A 268 7.03 -17.39 3.67
CA SER A 268 7.15 -16.40 4.74
C SER A 268 6.01 -15.38 4.74
N TYR A 269 5.53 -14.96 3.57
CA TYR A 269 4.34 -14.11 3.45
C TYR A 269 3.09 -14.84 3.97
N LEU A 270 2.89 -16.10 3.57
CA LEU A 270 1.73 -16.89 4.00
C LEU A 270 1.77 -17.16 5.50
N LEU A 271 2.87 -17.69 6.01
CA LEU A 271 3.02 -17.98 7.44
C LEU A 271 3.02 -16.69 8.28
N GLY A 272 3.67 -15.64 7.80
CA GLY A 272 3.66 -14.34 8.46
C GLY A 272 2.24 -13.80 8.63
N THR A 273 1.43 -13.82 7.57
CA THR A 273 0.05 -13.35 7.63
C THR A 273 -0.84 -14.23 8.50
N LEU A 274 -0.62 -15.54 8.53
CA LEU A 274 -1.35 -16.45 9.40
C LEU A 274 -1.07 -16.20 10.88
N VAL A 275 0.19 -15.89 11.24
CA VAL A 275 0.61 -15.72 12.63
C VAL A 275 0.38 -14.29 13.13
N PHE A 276 0.74 -13.29 12.32
CA PHE A 276 0.76 -11.87 12.71
C PHE A 276 -0.32 -11.04 12.02
N GLY A 277 -1.24 -11.67 11.26
CA GLY A 277 -2.25 -10.95 10.48
C GLY A 277 -1.64 -10.03 9.44
N TRP A 278 -2.20 -8.85 9.26
CA TRP A 278 -1.74 -7.85 8.28
C TRP A 278 -0.24 -7.50 8.42
N TYR A 279 0.24 -7.37 9.67
CA TYR A 279 1.66 -7.07 9.92
C TYR A 279 2.61 -8.18 9.44
N GLY A 280 2.10 -9.40 9.31
CA GLY A 280 2.88 -10.54 8.83
C GLY A 280 3.35 -10.42 7.37
N LEU A 281 2.71 -9.57 6.56
CA LEU A 281 3.19 -9.24 5.22
C LEU A 281 4.57 -8.56 5.23
N LEU A 282 4.90 -7.86 6.30
CA LEU A 282 6.20 -7.22 6.46
C LEU A 282 7.13 -8.07 7.35
N LEU A 283 6.60 -8.60 8.47
CA LEU A 283 7.39 -9.35 9.44
C LEU A 283 7.81 -10.74 8.92
N GLY A 284 6.99 -11.39 8.10
CA GLY A 284 7.29 -12.71 7.57
C GLY A 284 8.63 -12.75 6.82
N PRO A 285 8.83 -11.93 5.78
CA PRO A 285 10.11 -11.85 5.07
C PRO A 285 11.28 -11.45 5.98
N VAL A 286 11.07 -10.53 6.93
CA VAL A 286 12.12 -10.14 7.88
C VAL A 286 12.58 -11.36 8.68
N ILE A 287 11.65 -12.08 9.29
CA ILE A 287 11.97 -13.28 10.09
C ILE A 287 12.64 -14.35 9.21
N LEU A 288 12.17 -14.53 7.97
CA LEU A 288 12.76 -15.50 7.03
C LEU A 288 14.23 -15.15 6.75
N VAL A 289 14.51 -13.91 6.36
CA VAL A 289 15.88 -13.46 6.01
C VAL A 289 16.81 -13.69 7.20
N PHE A 290 16.40 -13.27 8.41
CA PHE A 290 17.16 -13.53 9.62
C PHE A 290 17.38 -15.02 9.87
N ALA A 291 16.35 -15.85 9.74
CA ALA A 291 16.43 -17.29 9.98
C ALA A 291 17.37 -17.99 9.00
N VAL A 292 17.30 -17.65 7.71
CA VAL A 292 18.15 -18.25 6.67
C VAL A 292 19.62 -17.91 6.91
N HIS A 293 19.93 -16.64 7.15
CA HIS A 293 21.33 -16.23 7.42
C HIS A 293 21.84 -16.80 8.75
N TYR A 294 20.99 -16.84 9.78
CA TYR A 294 21.35 -17.47 11.05
C TYR A 294 21.69 -18.96 10.86
N ALA A 295 20.83 -19.69 10.13
CA ALA A 295 21.04 -21.11 9.88
C ALA A 295 22.32 -21.41 9.09
N HIS A 296 22.67 -20.55 8.13
CA HIS A 296 23.86 -20.75 7.31
C HIS A 296 25.17 -20.25 7.93
N GLN A 297 25.13 -19.14 8.67
CA GLN A 297 26.36 -18.46 9.10
C GLN A 297 26.68 -18.65 10.58
N ILE A 298 25.66 -18.79 11.43
CA ILE A 298 25.85 -18.80 12.89
C ILE A 298 25.62 -20.19 13.46
N PHE A 299 24.54 -20.88 13.08
CA PHE A 299 24.19 -22.18 13.63
C PHE A 299 25.26 -23.27 13.48
N PRO A 300 26.00 -23.44 12.35
CA PRO A 300 27.02 -24.47 12.21
C PRO A 300 28.12 -24.36 13.28
N HIS A 301 28.49 -23.15 13.67
CA HIS A 301 29.52 -22.93 14.69
C HIS A 301 29.10 -23.30 16.10
N PHE A 302 27.78 -23.27 16.39
CA PHE A 302 27.27 -23.78 17.65
C PHE A 302 27.18 -25.31 17.63
N ALA A 303 26.79 -25.90 16.49
CA ALA A 303 26.72 -27.35 16.35
C ALA A 303 28.10 -28.01 16.51
N ASP A 304 29.15 -27.46 15.91
CA ASP A 304 30.50 -27.96 16.03
C ASP A 304 31.06 -27.93 17.48
N ARG A 305 30.64 -26.93 18.26
CA ARG A 305 31.05 -26.84 19.68
C ARG A 305 30.35 -27.84 20.59
N VAL A 306 29.14 -28.27 20.23
CA VAL A 306 28.36 -29.23 21.05
C VAL A 306 28.79 -30.68 20.78
N THR A 307 29.36 -30.96 19.61
CA THR A 307 29.82 -32.33 19.23
C THR A 307 31.20 -32.68 19.75
N PHE A 308 31.98 -31.75 20.35
CA PHE A 308 33.33 -31.97 20.86
C PHE A 308 33.43 -31.89 22.41
N ASN A 309 32.35 -31.92 23.17
CA ASN A 309 32.29 -32.13 24.60
C ASN A 309 31.52 -33.43 24.89
#